data_9dcd1959099aa593e00aee8f20f9970f
#
_entry.id   9dcd1959099aa593e00aee8f20f9970f
#
_cell.length_a   1.000
_cell.length_b   1.000
_cell.length_c   1.000
_cell.angle_alpha   90.00
_cell.angle_beta   90.00
_cell.angle_gamma   90.00
#
_symmetry.space_group_name_H-M   'P 1'
#
loop_
_entity.id
_entity.type
_entity.pdbx_description
1 polymer ?
#
loop_
_entity_poly.entity_id
_entity_poly.type
_entity_poly.pdbx_seq_one_letter_code
_entity_poly.pdbx_strand_id
1 'polypeptide(L)'
;MQYHKTVAGSFVLDTDVMVAALRSDRGASRQLLLAALDRQFELLLSVPLILEYEAVLTRPEHLAACGLSAAEVGRVLDELAAVARPVRLAFRWRPRLSDPDDDMVLETAINGGASTIVTFNQRDFVSGTIGFNCAVIPPATALQQIRS
;
A
#
# COMPACT_ATOMS: atom_id res chain seq x y z
N MET A 1 13.09 -22.80 -22.30
CA MET A 1 12.66 -22.72 -20.89
C MET A 1 12.16 -21.33 -20.60
N GLN A 2 11.03 -21.26 -19.98
CA GLN A 2 10.50 -19.97 -19.61
C GLN A 2 11.12 -19.51 -18.32
N TYR A 3 11.65 -18.31 -18.35
CA TYR A 3 12.21 -17.69 -17.15
C TYR A 3 11.13 -16.85 -16.46
N HIS A 4 10.90 -17.13 -15.21
CA HIS A 4 9.98 -16.34 -14.42
C HIS A 4 10.75 -15.43 -13.48
N LYS A 5 10.54 -14.13 -13.63
CA LYS A 5 11.10 -13.19 -12.70
C LYS A 5 10.40 -13.37 -11.34
N THR A 6 11.19 -13.68 -10.33
CA THR A 6 10.67 -13.81 -8.97
C THR A 6 10.36 -12.42 -8.44
N VAL A 7 9.11 -12.19 -8.02
CA VAL A 7 8.76 -10.95 -7.34
C VAL A 7 9.01 -11.09 -5.85
N ALA A 8 9.31 -9.99 -5.20
CA ALA A 8 9.74 -9.96 -3.80
C ALA A 8 8.63 -10.26 -2.80
N GLY A 9 7.39 -10.32 -3.24
CA GLY A 9 6.24 -10.61 -2.38
C GLY A 9 5.02 -9.81 -2.79
N SER A 10 3.95 -9.98 -2.04
CA SER A 10 2.68 -9.29 -2.27
C SER A 10 2.43 -8.34 -1.09
N PHE A 11 2.36 -7.06 -1.39
CA PHE A 11 2.32 -6.00 -0.39
C PHE A 11 1.07 -5.17 -0.49
N VAL A 12 0.54 -4.79 0.67
CA VAL A 12 -0.47 -3.73 0.77
C VAL A 12 0.22 -2.54 1.44
N LEU A 13 0.12 -1.36 0.83
CA LEU A 13 0.70 -0.14 1.39
C LEU A 13 -0.37 0.61 2.16
N ASP A 14 -0.08 0.92 3.44
CA ASP A 14 -0.94 1.78 4.23
C ASP A 14 -0.96 3.19 3.63
N THR A 15 -2.03 3.92 3.87
CA THR A 15 -2.21 5.27 3.35
C THR A 15 -1.08 6.21 3.77
N ASP A 16 -0.54 6.05 4.99
CA ASP A 16 0.57 6.88 5.47
C ASP A 16 1.83 6.72 4.60
N VAL A 17 2.04 5.52 4.05
CA VAL A 17 3.16 5.26 3.14
C VAL A 17 2.94 6.00 1.81
N MET A 18 1.70 6.04 1.32
CA MET A 18 1.36 6.79 0.11
C MET A 18 1.56 8.29 0.31
N VAL A 19 1.16 8.80 1.47
CA VAL A 19 1.37 10.22 1.82
C VAL A 19 2.86 10.54 1.80
N ALA A 20 3.67 9.73 2.47
CA ALA A 20 5.12 9.93 2.52
C ALA A 20 5.75 9.82 1.12
N ALA A 21 5.25 8.90 0.29
CA ALA A 21 5.78 8.70 -1.06
C ALA A 21 5.60 9.95 -1.94
N LEU A 22 4.49 10.66 -1.79
CA LEU A 22 4.25 11.85 -2.58
C LEU A 22 4.93 13.09 -2.02
N ARG A 23 5.24 13.09 -0.71
CA ARG A 23 5.87 14.25 -0.06
C ARG A 23 7.39 14.27 -0.15
N SER A 24 8.03 13.12 -0.37
CA SER A 24 9.48 13.03 -0.37
C SER A 24 9.99 12.40 -1.67
N ASP A 25 10.92 13.07 -2.34
CA ASP A 25 11.50 12.55 -3.58
C ASP A 25 12.46 11.38 -3.36
N ARG A 26 13.05 11.26 -2.16
CA ARG A 26 14.16 10.35 -1.90
C ARG A 26 13.88 9.30 -0.84
N GLY A 27 12.79 9.42 -0.12
CA GLY A 27 12.47 8.53 0.98
C GLY A 27 12.16 7.11 0.52
N ALA A 28 12.21 6.17 1.46
CA ALA A 28 11.91 4.78 1.20
C ALA A 28 10.51 4.59 0.61
N SER A 29 9.53 5.37 1.07
CA SER A 29 8.16 5.30 0.56
C SER A 29 8.10 5.64 -0.93
N ARG A 30 8.81 6.68 -1.38
CA ARG A 30 8.88 7.03 -2.80
C ARG A 30 9.53 5.90 -3.60
N GLN A 31 10.60 5.31 -3.08
CA GLN A 31 11.27 4.20 -3.75
C GLN A 31 10.34 3.00 -3.88
N LEU A 32 9.52 2.75 -2.85
CA LEU A 32 8.53 1.68 -2.91
C LEU A 32 7.45 1.97 -3.95
N LEU A 33 6.98 3.21 -4.03
CA LEU A 33 6.00 3.60 -5.03
C LEU A 33 6.53 3.35 -6.45
N LEU A 34 7.77 3.77 -6.69
CA LEU A 34 8.41 3.54 -7.98
C LEU A 34 8.60 2.06 -8.27
N ALA A 35 8.97 1.28 -7.26
CA ALA A 35 9.13 -0.17 -7.40
C ALA A 35 7.79 -0.85 -7.71
N ALA A 36 6.69 -0.37 -7.13
CA ALA A 36 5.36 -0.88 -7.44
C ALA A 36 5.00 -0.61 -8.90
N LEU A 37 5.24 0.61 -9.37
CA LEU A 37 4.99 0.96 -10.77
C LEU A 37 5.86 0.16 -11.74
N ASP A 38 7.05 -0.23 -11.31
CA ASP A 38 7.97 -1.06 -12.09
C ASP A 38 7.74 -2.56 -11.86
N ARG A 39 6.69 -2.93 -11.15
CA ARG A 39 6.31 -4.33 -10.88
C ARG A 39 7.41 -5.15 -10.21
N GLN A 40 8.23 -4.52 -9.37
CA GLN A 40 9.26 -5.23 -8.61
C GLN A 40 8.68 -6.03 -7.45
N PHE A 41 7.47 -5.74 -7.05
CA PHE A 41 6.68 -6.55 -6.13
C PHE A 41 5.22 -6.50 -6.56
N GLU A 42 4.42 -7.39 -6.03
CA GLU A 42 2.99 -7.41 -6.33
C GLU A 42 2.27 -6.48 -5.38
N LEU A 43 1.77 -5.37 -5.91
CA LEU A 43 0.96 -4.45 -5.14
C LEU A 43 -0.48 -4.91 -5.16
N LEU A 44 -1.12 -5.00 -3.99
CA LEU A 44 -2.53 -5.35 -3.88
C LEU A 44 -3.36 -4.11 -3.62
N LEU A 45 -4.44 -3.96 -4.36
CA LEU A 45 -5.39 -2.86 -4.17
C LEU A 45 -6.80 -3.37 -4.22
N SER A 46 -7.64 -2.85 -3.32
CA SER A 46 -9.09 -3.01 -3.39
C SER A 46 -9.72 -1.67 -3.74
N VAL A 47 -10.96 -1.67 -4.19
CA VAL A 47 -11.66 -0.43 -4.51
C VAL A 47 -11.77 0.47 -3.28
N PRO A 48 -12.19 -0.01 -2.09
CA PRO A 48 -12.22 0.86 -0.92
C PRO A 48 -10.85 1.47 -0.58
N LEU A 49 -9.77 0.71 -0.75
CA LEU A 49 -8.45 1.21 -0.41
C LEU A 49 -7.99 2.30 -1.38
N ILE A 50 -8.20 2.13 -2.67
CA ILE A 50 -7.80 3.16 -3.63
C ILE A 50 -8.63 4.44 -3.47
N LEU A 51 -9.91 4.31 -3.10
CA LEU A 51 -10.74 5.47 -2.80
C LEU A 51 -10.26 6.19 -1.55
N GLU A 52 -9.77 5.45 -0.55
CA GLU A 52 -9.17 6.04 0.64
C GLU A 52 -7.88 6.80 0.29
N TYR A 53 -7.02 6.21 -0.55
CA TYR A 53 -5.83 6.90 -1.04
C TYR A 53 -6.22 8.24 -1.68
N GLU A 54 -7.20 8.22 -2.58
CA GLU A 54 -7.63 9.43 -3.28
C GLU A 54 -8.15 10.47 -2.30
N ALA A 55 -9.00 10.05 -1.37
CA ALA A 55 -9.60 10.97 -0.41
C ALA A 55 -8.54 11.66 0.46
N VAL A 56 -7.54 10.92 0.92
CA VAL A 56 -6.49 11.46 1.78
C VAL A 56 -5.50 12.30 0.98
N LEU A 57 -5.04 11.78 -0.16
CA LEU A 57 -3.98 12.43 -0.93
C LEU A 57 -4.42 13.73 -1.61
N THR A 58 -5.73 13.91 -1.82
CA THR A 58 -6.25 15.13 -2.41
C THR A 58 -6.69 16.16 -1.37
N ARG A 59 -6.45 15.92 -0.09
CA ARG A 59 -6.68 16.94 0.93
C ARG A 59 -5.78 18.15 0.65
N PRO A 60 -6.29 19.38 0.84
CA PRO A 60 -5.49 20.58 0.51
C PRO A 60 -4.11 20.60 1.13
N GLU A 61 -3.97 20.20 2.39
CA GLU A 61 -2.67 20.17 3.07
C GLU A 61 -1.69 19.20 2.42
N HIS A 62 -2.16 18.07 1.90
CA HIS A 62 -1.29 17.11 1.24
C HIS A 62 -0.91 17.57 -0.16
N LEU A 63 -1.85 18.15 -0.90
CA LEU A 63 -1.54 18.71 -2.22
C LEU A 63 -0.52 19.84 -2.11
N ALA A 64 -0.68 20.71 -1.12
CA ALA A 64 0.28 21.79 -0.90
C ALA A 64 1.66 21.24 -0.55
N ALA A 65 1.73 20.20 0.27
CA ALA A 65 2.99 19.62 0.71
C ALA A 65 3.73 18.88 -0.40
N CYS A 66 3.02 18.20 -1.30
CA CYS A 66 3.66 17.44 -2.37
C CYS A 66 3.82 18.23 -3.68
N GLY A 67 3.14 19.37 -3.80
CA GLY A 67 3.22 20.20 -4.99
C GLY A 67 2.47 19.66 -6.20
N LEU A 68 1.58 18.69 -6.00
CA LEU A 68 0.78 18.10 -7.08
C LEU A 68 -0.64 18.67 -7.06
N SER A 69 -1.28 18.67 -8.22
CA SER A 69 -2.71 18.94 -8.32
C SER A 69 -3.49 17.67 -8.03
N ALA A 70 -4.79 17.80 -7.76
CA ALA A 70 -5.66 16.64 -7.61
C ALA A 70 -5.68 15.77 -8.86
N ALA A 71 -5.62 16.37 -10.05
CA ALA A 71 -5.58 15.64 -11.31
C ALA A 71 -4.29 14.82 -11.43
N GLU A 72 -3.16 15.37 -10.98
CA GLU A 72 -1.89 14.68 -11.03
C GLU A 72 -1.86 13.50 -10.03
N VAL A 73 -2.42 13.68 -8.86
CA VAL A 73 -2.60 12.57 -7.90
C VAL A 73 -3.47 11.47 -8.52
N GLY A 74 -4.56 11.85 -9.18
CA GLY A 74 -5.43 10.90 -9.87
C GLY A 74 -4.69 10.07 -10.91
N ARG A 75 -3.78 10.70 -11.66
CA ARG A 75 -2.98 9.96 -12.64
C ARG A 75 -2.02 8.96 -12.00
N VAL A 76 -1.40 9.32 -10.88
CA VAL A 76 -0.55 8.38 -10.13
C VAL A 76 -1.37 7.18 -9.68
N LEU A 77 -2.55 7.42 -9.13
CA LEU A 77 -3.42 6.33 -8.66
C LEU A 77 -3.91 5.47 -9.82
N ASP A 78 -4.21 6.06 -10.98
CA ASP A 78 -4.59 5.29 -12.17
C ASP A 78 -3.45 4.38 -12.63
N GLU A 79 -2.22 4.88 -12.60
CA GLU A 79 -1.05 4.08 -12.96
C GLU A 79 -0.83 2.94 -11.98
N LEU A 80 -1.01 3.19 -10.68
CA LEU A 80 -0.91 2.13 -9.68
C LEU A 80 -2.00 1.08 -9.88
N ALA A 81 -3.22 1.49 -10.15
CA ALA A 81 -4.31 0.56 -10.38
C ALA A 81 -4.04 -0.32 -11.61
N ALA A 82 -3.37 0.23 -12.62
CA ALA A 82 -3.06 -0.51 -13.83
C ALA A 82 -2.04 -1.64 -13.59
N VAL A 83 -1.14 -1.48 -12.63
CA VAL A 83 -0.10 -2.49 -12.34
C VAL A 83 -0.46 -3.39 -11.15
N ALA A 84 -1.40 -2.96 -10.31
CA ALA A 84 -1.75 -3.69 -9.11
C ALA A 84 -2.59 -4.94 -9.40
N ARG A 85 -2.50 -5.92 -8.49
CA ARG A 85 -3.44 -7.03 -8.50
C ARG A 85 -4.70 -6.58 -7.76
N PRO A 86 -5.85 -6.58 -8.43
CA PRO A 86 -7.10 -6.19 -7.77
C PRO A 86 -7.52 -7.25 -6.75
N VAL A 87 -7.98 -6.80 -5.59
CA VAL A 87 -8.46 -7.67 -4.53
C VAL A 87 -9.94 -7.40 -4.33
N ARG A 88 -10.75 -8.46 -4.46
CA ARG A 88 -12.17 -8.39 -4.15
C ARG A 88 -12.34 -8.67 -2.66
N LEU A 89 -13.08 -7.81 -1.97
CA LEU A 89 -13.36 -8.00 -0.56
C LEU A 89 -14.53 -8.98 -0.40
N ALA A 90 -14.20 -10.27 -0.33
CA ALA A 90 -15.19 -11.33 -0.14
C ALA A 90 -15.60 -11.45 1.32
N PHE A 91 -14.70 -11.12 2.23
CA PHE A 91 -14.98 -11.07 3.66
C PHE A 91 -15.01 -9.63 4.13
N ARG A 92 -15.98 -9.33 4.96
CA ARG A 92 -15.93 -8.10 5.74
C ARG A 92 -15.55 -8.49 7.16
N TRP A 93 -14.31 -8.25 7.52
CA TRP A 93 -13.93 -8.36 8.90
C TRP A 93 -14.67 -7.30 9.70
N ARG A 94 -15.21 -7.68 10.81
CA ARG A 94 -15.66 -6.68 11.77
C ARG A 94 -14.46 -5.86 12.22
N PRO A 95 -14.67 -4.58 12.57
CA PRO A 95 -13.56 -3.74 12.98
C PRO A 95 -12.72 -4.41 14.06
N ARG A 96 -11.45 -4.58 13.79
CA ARG A 96 -10.50 -5.19 14.70
C ARG A 96 -9.45 -4.19 15.13
N LEU A 97 -9.34 -3.09 14.40
CA LEU A 97 -8.36 -2.06 14.65
C LEU A 97 -9.07 -0.83 15.17
N SER A 98 -8.33 0.00 15.90
CA SER A 98 -8.91 1.19 16.52
C SER A 98 -9.32 2.24 15.50
N ASP A 99 -8.67 2.25 14.33
CA ASP A 99 -8.97 3.19 13.26
C ASP A 99 -9.68 2.46 12.12
N PRO A 100 -10.92 2.85 11.77
CA PRO A 100 -11.64 2.21 10.66
C PRO A 100 -10.92 2.30 9.31
N ASP A 101 -10.09 3.33 9.09
CA ASP A 101 -9.32 3.45 7.85
C ASP A 101 -8.25 2.37 7.76
N ASP A 102 -7.70 1.95 8.89
CA ASP A 102 -6.74 0.85 8.93
C ASP A 102 -7.40 -0.48 8.59
N ASP A 103 -8.70 -0.62 8.87
CA ASP A 103 -9.42 -1.85 8.53
C ASP A 103 -9.47 -2.09 7.02
N MET A 104 -9.50 -1.04 6.19
CA MET A 104 -9.46 -1.21 4.74
C MET A 104 -8.16 -1.83 4.26
N VAL A 105 -7.05 -1.43 4.90
CA VAL A 105 -5.73 -2.00 4.62
C VAL A 105 -5.71 -3.47 5.02
N LEU A 106 -6.17 -3.76 6.24
CA LEU A 106 -6.20 -5.12 6.76
C LEU A 106 -7.10 -6.02 5.92
N GLU A 107 -8.30 -5.57 5.58
CA GLU A 107 -9.23 -6.34 4.75
C GLU A 107 -8.64 -6.66 3.38
N THR A 108 -7.96 -5.70 2.78
CA THR A 108 -7.30 -5.91 1.49
C THR A 108 -6.20 -6.96 1.62
N ALA A 109 -5.40 -6.88 2.68
CA ALA A 109 -4.30 -7.82 2.90
C ALA A 109 -4.83 -9.24 3.11
N ILE A 110 -5.85 -9.39 3.95
CA ILE A 110 -6.37 -10.71 4.27
C ILE A 110 -7.08 -11.34 3.07
N ASN A 111 -7.94 -10.58 2.40
CA ASN A 111 -8.67 -11.09 1.23
C ASN A 111 -7.74 -11.38 0.05
N GLY A 112 -6.66 -10.62 -0.07
CA GLY A 112 -5.69 -10.81 -1.14
C GLY A 112 -4.59 -11.80 -0.83
N GLY A 113 -4.52 -12.31 0.40
CA GLY A 113 -3.43 -13.19 0.80
C GLY A 113 -2.07 -12.49 0.77
N ALA A 114 -2.03 -11.23 1.16
CA ALA A 114 -0.78 -10.46 1.14
C ALA A 114 0.26 -11.08 2.07
N SER A 115 1.51 -11.06 1.64
CA SER A 115 2.62 -11.47 2.51
C SER A 115 2.94 -10.40 3.54
N THR A 116 2.64 -9.14 3.23
CA THR A 116 3.12 -8.01 4.01
C THR A 116 2.20 -6.82 3.93
N ILE A 117 1.98 -6.17 5.08
CA ILE A 117 1.43 -4.81 5.15
C ILE A 117 2.61 -3.89 5.43
N VAL A 118 2.75 -2.84 4.61
CA VAL A 118 3.80 -1.84 4.79
C VAL A 118 3.18 -0.59 5.41
N THR A 119 3.67 -0.19 6.57
CA THR A 119 3.11 0.93 7.33
C THR A 119 4.15 1.54 8.25
N PHE A 120 3.98 2.83 8.59
CA PHE A 120 4.75 3.46 9.65
C PHE A 120 4.19 3.14 11.03
N ASN A 121 2.95 2.62 11.09
CA ASN A 121 2.23 2.37 12.33
C ASN A 121 2.05 0.87 12.57
N GLN A 122 3.15 0.13 12.66
CA GLN A 122 3.11 -1.33 12.79
C GLN A 122 2.22 -1.79 13.94
N ARG A 123 2.28 -1.08 15.06
CA ARG A 123 1.54 -1.43 16.27
C ARG A 123 0.03 -1.50 16.02
N ASP A 124 -0.48 -0.68 15.11
CA ASP A 124 -1.92 -0.63 14.83
C ASP A 124 -2.42 -1.86 14.08
N PHE A 125 -1.52 -2.63 13.45
CA PHE A 125 -1.91 -3.76 12.61
C PHE A 125 -1.60 -5.13 13.22
N VAL A 126 -0.72 -5.20 14.20
CA VAL A 126 -0.22 -6.48 14.72
C VAL A 126 -1.36 -7.36 15.21
N SER A 127 -2.31 -6.82 15.98
CA SER A 127 -3.41 -7.61 16.51
C SER A 127 -4.33 -8.16 15.41
N GLY A 128 -4.51 -7.40 14.33
CA GLY A 128 -5.36 -7.80 13.23
C GLY A 128 -4.77 -8.89 12.34
N THR A 129 -3.44 -9.05 12.37
CA THR A 129 -2.76 -10.04 11.53
C THR A 129 -2.48 -11.35 12.25
N ILE A 130 -2.84 -11.44 13.52
CA ILE A 130 -2.67 -12.68 14.29
C ILE A 130 -3.46 -13.81 13.60
N GLY A 131 -2.79 -14.93 13.36
CA GLY A 131 -3.40 -16.08 12.69
C GLY A 131 -3.32 -16.03 11.17
N PHE A 132 -2.82 -14.93 10.61
CA PHE A 132 -2.59 -14.81 9.18
C PHE A 132 -1.09 -14.75 8.91
N ASN A 133 -0.68 -15.31 7.80
CA ASN A 133 0.74 -15.30 7.42
C ASN A 133 1.07 -13.97 6.73
N CYS A 134 1.00 -12.90 7.49
CA CYS A 134 1.16 -11.54 6.98
C CYS A 134 2.06 -10.75 7.92
N ALA A 135 3.21 -10.31 7.43
CA ALA A 135 4.13 -9.48 8.18
C ALA A 135 3.68 -8.02 8.16
N VAL A 136 4.08 -7.27 9.17
CA VAL A 136 3.80 -5.83 9.25
C VAL A 136 5.13 -5.13 9.43
N ILE A 137 5.58 -4.38 8.43
CA ILE A 137 6.92 -3.80 8.40
C ILE A 137 6.90 -2.36 7.91
N PRO A 138 7.92 -1.56 8.28
CA PRO A 138 8.03 -0.19 7.78
C PRO A 138 8.57 -0.14 6.34
N PRO A 139 8.40 1.01 5.65
CA PRO A 139 8.85 1.14 4.27
C PRO A 139 10.32 0.83 4.03
N ALA A 140 11.21 1.25 4.93
CA ALA A 140 12.64 1.00 4.75
C ALA A 140 12.95 -0.50 4.75
N THR A 141 12.30 -1.26 5.62
CA THR A 141 12.47 -2.72 5.68
C THR A 141 11.91 -3.38 4.42
N ALA A 142 10.73 -2.93 3.97
CA ALA A 142 10.13 -3.45 2.74
C ALA A 142 11.04 -3.21 1.54
N LEU A 143 11.64 -2.02 1.45
CA LEU A 143 12.54 -1.69 0.36
C LEU A 143 13.79 -2.57 0.35
N GLN A 144 14.33 -2.87 1.53
CA GLN A 144 15.47 -3.79 1.65
C GLN A 144 15.13 -5.19 1.14
N GLN A 145 13.93 -5.67 1.46
CA GLN A 145 13.48 -6.99 1.00
C GLN A 145 13.39 -7.08 -0.52
N ILE A 146 12.91 -6.01 -1.15
CA ILE A 146 12.81 -5.95 -2.61
C ILE A 146 14.17 -5.98 -3.27
N ARG A 147 15.17 -5.36 -2.64
CA ARG A 147 16.51 -5.19 -3.18
C ARG A 147 17.49 -6.29 -2.84
N SER A 148 17.10 -7.19 -1.97
CA SER A 148 17.97 -8.29 -1.56
C SER A 148 17.92 -9.49 -2.50
#